data_f7aee77069cf576043803d3625d07deb
#
_entry.id   f7aee77069cf576043803d3625d07deb
#
_cell.length_a   1.000
_cell.length_b   1.000
_cell.length_c   1.000
_cell.angle_alpha   90.00
_cell.angle_beta   90.00
_cell.angle_gamma   90.00
#
_symmetry.space_group_name_H-M   'P 1'
#
loop_
_entity.id
_entity.type
_entity.pdbx_description
1 polymer ?
#
loop_
_entity_poly.entity_id
_entity_poly.type
_entity_poly.pdbx_seq_one_letter_code
_entity_poly.pdbx_strand_id
1 'polypeptide(L)'
;IGPMQVAGRLALMLGGARLSNAWVTTLSFAFVITATLCLIAAEFAPLLVIAFVVLQGSGYGVLSIMRPVMTREILGQARFGAISGAMAVPYLCAYALSPFVGSLLWAAGGYDVALAVVALLTLVGLASYRAALRHATAPAIPPEPARQPS
;
A
#
# COMPACT_ATOMS: atom_id res chain seq x y z
N ILE A 1 -11.43 -0.18 -13.20
CA ILE A 1 -10.51 0.12 -12.09
C ILE A 1 -9.92 1.54 -12.24
N GLY A 2 -9.42 1.96 -13.42
CA GLY A 2 -8.79 3.26 -13.63
C GLY A 2 -9.59 4.49 -13.14
N PRO A 3 -10.85 4.69 -13.54
CA PRO A 3 -11.66 5.81 -13.07
C PRO A 3 -11.83 5.85 -11.54
N MET A 4 -11.91 4.69 -10.89
CA MET A 4 -12.04 4.59 -9.43
C MET A 4 -10.74 4.96 -8.70
N GLN A 5 -9.56 4.80 -9.34
CA GLN A 5 -8.31 5.32 -8.80
C GLN A 5 -8.31 6.85 -8.74
N VAL A 6 -8.82 7.49 -9.78
CA VAL A 6 -8.96 8.95 -9.81
C VAL A 6 -9.96 9.41 -8.75
N ALA A 7 -11.11 8.74 -8.65
CA ALA A 7 -12.11 9.05 -7.63
C ALA A 7 -11.55 8.91 -6.21
N GLY A 8 -10.79 7.85 -5.91
CA GLY A 8 -10.13 7.67 -4.63
C GLY A 8 -9.13 8.79 -4.29
N ARG A 9 -8.35 9.24 -5.29
CA ARG A 9 -7.42 10.38 -5.12
C ARG A 9 -8.15 11.69 -4.85
N LEU A 10 -9.23 11.95 -5.58
CA LEU A 10 -10.06 13.14 -5.36
C LEU A 10 -10.72 13.12 -3.99
N ALA A 11 -11.25 11.98 -3.57
CA ALA A 11 -11.82 11.81 -2.24
C ALA A 11 -10.78 12.08 -1.13
N LEU A 12 -9.53 11.63 -1.33
CA LEU A 12 -8.42 11.95 -0.43
C LEU A 12 -8.13 13.45 -0.40
N MET A 13 -8.08 14.12 -1.55
CA MET A 13 -7.82 15.57 -1.61
C MET A 13 -8.92 16.39 -0.93
N LEU A 14 -10.18 15.98 -1.07
CA LEU A 14 -11.33 16.71 -0.53
C LEU A 14 -11.59 16.41 0.96
N GLY A 15 -11.34 15.19 1.40
CA GLY A 15 -11.66 14.73 2.76
C GLY A 15 -10.46 14.37 3.63
N GLY A 16 -9.29 14.16 3.03
CA GLY A 16 -8.10 13.67 3.73
C GLY A 16 -7.45 14.64 4.70
N ALA A 17 -7.74 15.94 4.58
CA ALA A 17 -7.18 16.98 5.47
C ALA A 17 -7.52 16.79 6.96
N ARG A 18 -8.51 15.97 7.27
CA ARG A 18 -8.97 15.68 8.64
C ARG A 18 -8.44 14.36 9.21
N LEU A 19 -7.81 13.52 8.38
CA LEU A 19 -7.34 12.21 8.77
C LEU A 19 -5.81 12.18 8.80
N SER A 20 -5.23 11.49 9.79
CA SER A 20 -3.78 11.28 9.78
C SER A 20 -3.36 10.37 8.61
N ASN A 21 -2.18 10.62 8.05
CA ASN A 21 -1.62 9.83 6.95
C ASN A 21 -1.58 8.33 7.27
N ALA A 22 -1.32 7.98 8.54
CA ALA A 22 -1.32 6.62 9.02
C ALA A 22 -2.71 5.96 8.92
N TRP A 23 -3.77 6.69 9.27
CA TRP A 23 -5.13 6.20 9.15
C TRP A 23 -5.57 6.03 7.70
N VAL A 24 -5.26 7.02 6.86
CA VAL A 24 -5.55 6.95 5.41
C VAL A 24 -4.88 5.74 4.77
N THR A 25 -3.61 5.51 5.08
CA THR A 25 -2.87 4.36 4.55
C THR A 25 -3.45 3.03 5.06
N THR A 26 -3.76 2.93 6.36
CA THR A 26 -4.39 1.73 6.92
C THR A 26 -5.74 1.44 6.28
N LEU A 27 -6.59 2.46 6.10
CA LEU A 27 -7.90 2.31 5.46
C LEU A 27 -7.76 1.86 4.00
N SER A 28 -6.76 2.37 3.29
CA SER A 28 -6.48 1.96 1.91
C SER A 28 -6.07 0.48 1.82
N PHE A 29 -5.26 -0.02 2.75
CA PHE A 29 -4.97 -1.46 2.85
C PHE A 29 -6.22 -2.28 3.15
N ALA A 30 -7.08 -1.80 4.06
CA ALA A 30 -8.34 -2.46 4.35
C ALA A 30 -9.25 -2.53 3.12
N PHE A 31 -9.31 -1.48 2.31
CA PHE A 31 -10.05 -1.48 1.04
C PHE A 31 -9.52 -2.52 0.06
N VAL A 32 -8.20 -2.62 -0.10
CA VAL A 32 -7.58 -3.61 -0.99
C VAL A 32 -7.84 -5.04 -0.50
N ILE A 33 -7.76 -5.31 0.80
CA ILE A 33 -8.07 -6.61 1.39
C ILE A 33 -9.54 -6.96 1.15
N THR A 34 -10.46 -6.04 1.50
CA THR A 34 -11.89 -6.25 1.31
C THR A 34 -12.24 -6.45 -0.17
N ALA A 35 -11.60 -5.69 -1.07
CA ALA A 35 -11.76 -5.90 -2.51
C ALA A 35 -11.37 -7.31 -2.94
N THR A 36 -10.22 -7.81 -2.48
CA THR A 36 -9.79 -9.18 -2.80
C THR A 36 -10.77 -10.21 -2.27
N LEU A 37 -11.32 -10.03 -1.07
CA LEU A 37 -12.36 -10.91 -0.51
C LEU A 37 -13.66 -10.84 -1.32
N CYS A 38 -14.06 -9.64 -1.77
CA CYS A 38 -15.21 -9.50 -2.67
C CYS A 38 -15.00 -10.24 -4.00
N LEU A 39 -13.78 -10.22 -4.52
CA LEU A 39 -13.47 -10.93 -5.76
C LEU A 39 -13.53 -12.45 -5.58
N ILE A 40 -13.02 -12.99 -4.46
CA ILE A 40 -13.15 -14.41 -4.10
C ILE A 40 -14.62 -14.79 -3.97
N ALA A 41 -15.43 -13.96 -3.31
CA ALA A 41 -16.85 -14.20 -3.12
C ALA A 41 -17.71 -13.92 -4.37
N ALA A 42 -17.14 -13.36 -5.43
CA ALA A 42 -17.87 -13.02 -6.66
C ALA A 42 -18.38 -14.26 -7.41
N GLU A 43 -17.83 -15.44 -7.14
CA GLU A 43 -18.34 -16.71 -7.64
C GLU A 43 -19.79 -16.95 -7.21
N PHE A 44 -20.13 -16.55 -5.97
CA PHE A 44 -21.46 -16.72 -5.40
C PHE A 44 -22.40 -15.54 -5.72
N ALA A 45 -21.85 -14.35 -5.95
CA ALA A 45 -22.63 -13.15 -6.20
C ALA A 45 -21.89 -12.21 -7.18
N PRO A 46 -22.19 -12.26 -8.48
CA PRO A 46 -21.50 -11.47 -9.51
C PRO A 46 -21.47 -9.95 -9.26
N LEU A 47 -22.45 -9.43 -8.49
CA LEU A 47 -22.51 -8.01 -8.13
C LEU A 47 -21.28 -7.57 -7.28
N LEU A 48 -20.63 -8.50 -6.58
CA LEU A 48 -19.41 -8.23 -5.80
C LEU A 48 -18.22 -7.80 -6.67
N VAL A 49 -18.24 -8.08 -7.97
CA VAL A 49 -17.25 -7.55 -8.92
C VAL A 49 -17.28 -6.01 -8.96
N ILE A 50 -18.44 -5.40 -8.84
CA ILE A 50 -18.58 -3.94 -8.79
C ILE A 50 -17.95 -3.41 -7.51
N ALA A 51 -18.23 -4.04 -6.37
CA ALA A 51 -17.62 -3.69 -5.10
C ALA A 51 -16.08 -3.83 -5.15
N PHE A 52 -15.58 -4.92 -5.74
CA PHE A 52 -14.16 -5.11 -6.01
C PHE A 52 -13.56 -3.95 -6.81
N VAL A 53 -14.17 -3.57 -7.95
CA VAL A 53 -13.66 -2.49 -8.81
C VAL A 53 -13.58 -1.16 -8.06
N VAL A 54 -14.59 -0.84 -7.26
CA VAL A 54 -14.64 0.41 -6.49
C VAL A 54 -13.60 0.41 -5.38
N LEU A 55 -13.56 -0.63 -4.56
CA LEU A 55 -12.66 -0.73 -3.41
C LEU A 55 -11.21 -0.85 -3.84
N GLN A 56 -10.92 -1.73 -4.80
CA GLN A 56 -9.58 -1.93 -5.34
C GLN A 56 -9.04 -0.67 -6.01
N GLY A 57 -9.87 -0.03 -6.84
CA GLY A 57 -9.48 1.20 -7.52
C GLY A 57 -9.20 2.32 -6.52
N SER A 58 -10.12 2.59 -5.61
CA SER A 58 -9.97 3.65 -4.60
C SER A 58 -8.77 3.39 -3.68
N GLY A 59 -8.65 2.19 -3.12
CA GLY A 59 -7.56 1.82 -2.22
C GLY A 59 -6.19 1.91 -2.88
N TYR A 60 -6.04 1.34 -4.08
CA TYR A 60 -4.78 1.40 -4.83
C TYR A 60 -4.43 2.83 -5.27
N GLY A 61 -5.45 3.62 -5.67
CA GLY A 61 -5.29 5.02 -6.02
C GLY A 61 -4.69 5.85 -4.89
N VAL A 62 -5.19 5.66 -3.67
CA VAL A 62 -4.69 6.35 -2.47
C VAL A 62 -3.32 5.82 -2.06
N LEU A 63 -3.09 4.50 -2.03
CA LEU A 63 -1.80 3.91 -1.68
C LEU A 63 -0.65 4.40 -2.59
N SER A 64 -0.93 4.65 -3.87
CA SER A 64 0.08 5.16 -4.79
C SER A 64 0.60 6.55 -4.41
N ILE A 65 -0.24 7.38 -3.77
CA ILE A 65 0.13 8.71 -3.24
C ILE A 65 0.76 8.57 -1.86
N MET A 66 0.19 7.71 -1.00
CA MET A 66 0.67 7.55 0.37
C MET A 66 2.05 6.92 0.46
N ARG A 67 2.46 6.09 -0.51
CA ARG A 67 3.78 5.46 -0.52
C ARG A 67 4.92 6.48 -0.37
N PRO A 68 5.10 7.48 -1.26
CA PRO A 68 6.16 8.47 -1.08
C PRO A 68 5.97 9.35 0.15
N VAL A 69 4.72 9.66 0.53
CA VAL A 69 4.41 10.46 1.72
C VAL A 69 4.88 9.74 2.98
N MET A 70 4.51 8.47 3.14
CA MET A 70 4.91 7.66 4.29
C MET A 70 6.41 7.36 4.32
N THR A 71 7.04 7.15 3.17
CA THR A 71 8.50 7.00 3.08
C THR A 71 9.20 8.24 3.63
N ARG A 72 8.74 9.43 3.26
CA ARG A 72 9.29 10.70 3.75
C ARG A 72 9.04 10.91 5.24
N GLU A 73 7.88 10.52 5.74
CA GLU A 73 7.47 10.69 7.13
C GLU A 73 8.22 9.75 8.07
N ILE A 74 8.41 8.47 7.66
CA ILE A 74 9.05 7.44 8.49
C ILE A 74 10.58 7.50 8.40
N LEU A 75 11.14 7.73 7.22
CA LEU A 75 12.59 7.67 6.95
C LEU A 75 13.24 9.05 6.88
N GLY A 76 12.46 10.13 7.00
CA GLY A 76 12.95 11.50 6.96
C GLY A 76 13.20 12.04 5.55
N GLN A 77 13.62 13.32 5.51
CA GLN A 77 13.86 14.02 4.24
C GLN A 77 15.32 13.95 3.78
N ALA A 78 16.24 13.65 4.69
CA ALA A 78 17.66 13.53 4.37
C ALA A 78 17.87 12.36 3.41
N ARG A 79 18.46 12.64 2.23
CA ARG A 79 18.72 11.65 1.16
C ARG A 79 17.45 10.95 0.64
N PHE A 80 16.29 11.59 0.68
CA PHE A 80 15.01 11.04 0.22
C PHE A 80 15.11 10.39 -1.18
N GLY A 81 15.82 11.02 -2.11
CA GLY A 81 16.03 10.47 -3.46
C GLY A 81 16.73 9.11 -3.47
N ALA A 82 17.80 8.96 -2.68
CA ALA A 82 18.53 7.69 -2.58
C ALA A 82 17.68 6.60 -1.91
N ILE A 83 16.96 6.93 -0.85
CA ILE A 83 16.07 6.01 -0.14
C ILE A 83 14.93 5.56 -1.06
N SER A 84 14.26 6.50 -1.72
CA SER A 84 13.16 6.20 -2.66
C SER A 84 13.65 5.37 -3.85
N GLY A 85 14.84 5.66 -4.37
CA GLY A 85 15.48 4.86 -5.42
C GLY A 85 15.76 3.42 -4.98
N ALA A 86 16.35 3.25 -3.80
CA ALA A 86 16.60 1.91 -3.24
C ALA A 86 15.31 1.12 -3.02
N MET A 87 14.23 1.76 -2.55
CA MET A 87 12.92 1.14 -2.39
C MET A 87 12.22 0.84 -3.72
N ALA A 88 12.55 1.57 -4.78
CA ALA A 88 11.99 1.34 -6.11
C ALA A 88 12.49 0.03 -6.72
N VAL A 89 13.73 -0.38 -6.45
CA VAL A 89 14.33 -1.59 -7.04
C VAL A 89 13.52 -2.85 -6.74
N PRO A 90 13.27 -3.24 -5.47
CA PRO A 90 12.48 -4.44 -5.17
C PRO A 90 11.04 -4.34 -5.69
N TYR A 91 10.45 -3.14 -5.69
CA TYR A 91 9.13 -2.92 -6.25
C TYR A 91 9.10 -3.17 -7.76
N LEU A 92 10.06 -2.63 -8.52
CA LEU A 92 10.14 -2.82 -9.97
C LEU A 92 10.44 -4.27 -10.33
N CYS A 93 11.31 -4.95 -9.58
CA CYS A 93 11.57 -6.38 -9.74
C CYS A 93 10.30 -7.20 -9.51
N ALA A 94 9.58 -6.94 -8.43
CA ALA A 94 8.32 -7.62 -8.15
C ALA A 94 7.26 -7.35 -9.23
N TYR A 95 7.19 -6.12 -9.73
CA TYR A 95 6.28 -5.75 -10.81
C TYR A 95 6.61 -6.48 -12.12
N ALA A 96 7.90 -6.57 -12.48
CA ALA A 96 8.35 -7.28 -13.67
C ALA A 96 8.12 -8.80 -13.57
N LEU A 97 8.27 -9.38 -12.39
CA LEU A 97 8.07 -10.81 -12.14
C LEU A 97 6.59 -11.20 -11.98
N SER A 98 5.71 -10.23 -11.72
CA SER A 98 4.31 -10.51 -11.38
C SER A 98 3.54 -11.33 -12.44
N PRO A 99 3.69 -11.13 -13.78
CA PRO A 99 3.00 -11.95 -14.75
C PRO A 99 3.49 -13.40 -14.73
N PHE A 100 4.79 -13.61 -14.51
CA PHE A 100 5.37 -14.95 -14.43
C PHE A 100 4.89 -15.69 -13.17
N VAL A 101 4.97 -15.03 -12.01
CA VAL A 101 4.45 -15.58 -10.74
C VAL A 101 2.94 -15.86 -10.86
N GLY A 102 2.18 -14.95 -11.46
CA GLY A 102 0.76 -15.12 -11.69
C GLY A 102 0.45 -16.36 -12.54
N SER A 103 1.22 -16.61 -13.59
CA SER A 103 1.05 -17.80 -14.44
C SER A 103 1.38 -19.10 -13.70
N LEU A 104 2.40 -19.10 -12.84
CA LEU A 104 2.74 -20.26 -11.99
C LEU A 104 1.64 -20.57 -10.99
N LEU A 105 1.10 -19.54 -10.32
CA LEU A 105 0.00 -19.70 -9.36
C LEU A 105 -1.26 -20.20 -10.04
N TRP A 106 -1.54 -19.71 -11.25
CA TRP A 106 -2.63 -20.22 -12.07
C TRP A 106 -2.45 -21.71 -12.38
N ALA A 107 -1.25 -22.12 -12.80
CA ALA A 107 -0.97 -23.53 -13.13
C ALA A 107 -1.03 -24.43 -11.89
N ALA A 108 -0.74 -23.90 -10.68
CA ALA A 108 -0.74 -24.65 -9.43
C ALA A 108 -2.14 -24.90 -8.86
N GLY A 109 -3.10 -24.01 -9.08
CA GLY A 109 -4.43 -24.13 -8.47
C GLY A 109 -5.46 -23.10 -8.94
N GLY A 110 -5.25 -22.50 -10.12
CA GLY A 110 -6.21 -21.59 -10.72
C GLY A 110 -6.27 -20.22 -10.04
N TYR A 111 -7.39 -19.53 -10.20
CA TYR A 111 -7.62 -18.19 -9.63
C TYR A 111 -7.65 -18.18 -8.12
N ASP A 112 -8.17 -19.22 -7.48
CA ASP A 112 -8.33 -19.24 -6.02
C ASP A 112 -6.99 -19.18 -5.30
N VAL A 113 -6.01 -19.95 -5.78
CA VAL A 113 -4.65 -19.93 -5.24
C VAL A 113 -3.99 -18.58 -5.49
N ALA A 114 -4.15 -18.01 -6.68
CA ALA A 114 -3.60 -16.69 -6.99
C ALA A 114 -4.20 -15.60 -6.10
N LEU A 115 -5.52 -15.59 -5.92
CA LEU A 115 -6.21 -14.62 -5.06
C LEU A 115 -5.85 -14.80 -3.57
N ALA A 116 -5.74 -16.04 -3.10
CA ALA A 116 -5.32 -16.33 -1.73
C ALA A 116 -3.90 -15.81 -1.45
N VAL A 117 -2.97 -16.00 -2.39
CA VAL A 117 -1.60 -15.47 -2.29
C VAL A 117 -1.60 -13.94 -2.28
N VAL A 118 -2.38 -13.30 -3.15
CA VAL A 118 -2.50 -11.83 -3.18
C VAL A 118 -3.07 -11.30 -1.86
N ALA A 119 -4.11 -11.94 -1.32
CA ALA A 119 -4.68 -11.59 -0.03
C ALA A 119 -3.65 -11.70 1.10
N LEU A 120 -2.91 -12.82 1.15
CA LEU A 120 -1.86 -13.06 2.12
C LEU A 120 -0.76 -11.99 2.04
N LEU A 121 -0.25 -11.71 0.83
CA LEU A 121 0.77 -10.69 0.62
C LEU A 121 0.30 -9.29 1.05
N THR A 122 -0.98 -8.97 0.81
CA THR A 122 -1.55 -7.69 1.25
C THR A 122 -1.65 -7.60 2.76
N LEU A 123 -2.00 -8.69 3.44
CA LEU A 123 -2.01 -8.78 4.92
C LEU A 123 -0.60 -8.63 5.50
N VAL A 124 0.39 -9.30 4.90
CA VAL A 124 1.80 -9.16 5.28
C VAL A 124 2.27 -7.72 5.07
N GLY A 125 1.88 -7.08 3.97
CA GLY A 125 2.16 -5.67 3.70
C GLY A 125 1.58 -4.75 4.76
N LEU A 126 0.33 -4.96 5.16
CA LEU A 126 -0.31 -4.20 6.23
C LEU A 126 0.37 -4.42 7.59
N ALA A 127 0.70 -5.67 7.92
CA ALA A 127 1.40 -5.99 9.17
C ALA A 127 2.78 -5.33 9.23
N SER A 128 3.55 -5.41 8.15
CA SER A 128 4.86 -4.78 8.02
C SER A 128 4.76 -3.25 8.14
N TYR A 129 3.78 -2.65 7.50
CA TYR A 129 3.52 -1.21 7.61
C TYR A 129 3.19 -0.81 9.05
N ARG A 130 2.32 -1.57 9.73
CA ARG A 130 1.99 -1.32 11.14
C ARG A 130 3.19 -1.50 12.09
N ALA A 131 4.04 -2.48 11.83
CA ALA A 131 5.28 -2.66 12.57
C ALA A 131 6.21 -1.45 12.38
N ALA A 132 6.39 -0.98 11.13
CA ALA A 132 7.20 0.20 10.84
C ALA A 132 6.69 1.46 11.57
N LEU A 133 5.37 1.69 11.61
CA LEU A 133 4.79 2.80 12.36
C LEU A 133 5.10 2.74 13.87
N ARG A 134 5.06 1.56 14.48
CA ARG A 134 5.37 1.40 15.90
C ARG A 134 6.83 1.74 16.21
N HIS A 135 7.75 1.41 15.30
CA HIS A 135 9.17 1.73 15.45
C HIS A 135 9.49 3.20 15.15
N ALA A 136 8.75 3.83 14.23
CA ALA A 136 8.92 5.24 13.91
C ALA A 136 8.46 6.19 15.03
N THR A 137 7.57 5.73 15.91
CA THR A 137 7.09 6.50 17.08
C THR A 137 8.05 6.43 18.28
N ALA A 138 9.17 5.70 18.19
CA ALA A 138 10.24 5.78 19.18
C ALA A 138 10.89 7.18 19.13
N PRO A 139 11.14 7.83 20.28
CA PRO A 139 11.63 9.20 20.31
C PRO A 139 12.92 9.33 19.52
N ALA A 140 12.94 10.26 18.57
CA ALA A 140 14.15 10.64 17.85
C ALA A 140 15.21 11.06 18.88
N ILE A 141 16.42 10.49 18.74
CA ILE A 141 17.60 10.91 19.51
C ILE A 141 17.69 12.44 19.40
N PRO A 142 17.77 13.19 20.52
CA PRO A 142 17.88 14.65 20.48
C PRO A 142 19.05 15.04 19.57
N PRO A 143 18.93 16.10 18.77
CA PRO A 143 20.04 16.57 17.97
C PRO A 143 21.21 16.88 18.90
N GLU A 144 22.39 16.33 18.58
CA GLU A 144 23.63 16.60 19.28
C GLU A 144 23.82 18.11 19.38
N PRO A 145 24.08 18.66 20.57
CA PRO A 145 24.23 20.10 20.74
C PRO A 145 25.34 20.59 19.81
N ALA A 146 25.02 21.59 19.00
CA ALA A 146 25.94 22.20 18.07
C ALA A 146 27.25 22.55 18.82
N ARG A 147 28.37 21.91 18.45
CA ARG A 147 29.69 22.27 18.97
C ARG A 147 29.91 23.72 18.59
N GLN A 148 29.94 24.58 19.58
CA GLN A 148 30.35 25.98 19.42
C GLN A 148 31.82 25.95 18.98
N PRO A 149 32.17 26.64 17.88
CA PRO A 149 33.58 26.80 17.52
C PRO A 149 34.23 27.66 18.57
N SER A 150 35.27 27.14 19.19
CA SER A 150 36.19 27.85 20.11
C SER A 150 37.09 28.79 19.34
#